data_68d7d9483f9880f4e40ae8744d35d676
#
_entry.id   68d7d9483f9880f4e40ae8744d35d676
#
_cell.length_a   1.000
_cell.length_b   1.000
_cell.length_c   1.000
_cell.angle_alpha   90.00
_cell.angle_beta   90.00
_cell.angle_gamma   90.00
#
_symmetry.space_group_name_H-M   'P 1'
#
loop_
_entity.id
_entity.type
_entity.pdbx_description
1 polymer ?
#
loop_
_entity_poly.entity_id
_entity_poly.type
_entity_poly.pdbx_seq_one_letter_code
_entity_poly.pdbx_strand_id
1 'polypeptide(L)'
;VYKQVGNVYVHYKDTEGNELKASVTDMDKEIIDSDYDTVVDNRPQEITKDGKTYVLAPAGNYNKTGEVGEVDEQGHLKSSDPTIGQVAEKDKNVTYIYKLKEDPKEGEVVITYVDENGNEIKDPKQDTPKSPYDTPYNADEPGERPNTIEKDGKTYKLVPKGDDYPVGKVDENGHLVSSDPITGKVDKPKSVITYVYKEVEEDPVQPKGNVYVHYKDTEGNELKTSVKDM
;
A
#
# COMPACT_ATOMS: atom_id res chain seq x y z
N VAL A 1 -2.93 44.55 -51.27
CA VAL A 1 -3.66 44.66 -50.00
C VAL A 1 -2.81 43.92 -48.97
N TYR A 2 -2.26 44.63 -47.98
CA TYR A 2 -1.53 44.00 -46.85
C TYR A 2 -2.60 43.41 -45.93
N LYS A 3 -2.52 42.08 -45.67
CA LYS A 3 -3.34 41.44 -44.64
C LYS A 3 -2.61 41.60 -43.28
N GLN A 4 -3.32 42.04 -42.29
CA GLN A 4 -2.81 42.04 -40.91
C GLN A 4 -2.73 40.62 -40.42
N VAL A 5 -1.69 40.30 -39.68
CA VAL A 5 -1.40 38.96 -39.13
C VAL A 5 -1.07 39.06 -37.65
N GLY A 6 -1.26 37.96 -36.90
CA GLY A 6 -0.92 37.83 -35.48
C GLY A 6 -0.42 36.42 -35.15
N ASN A 7 0.00 36.24 -33.94
CA ASN A 7 0.51 34.97 -33.44
C ASN A 7 -0.27 34.49 -32.22
N VAL A 8 -0.24 33.15 -32.00
CA VAL A 8 -0.71 32.54 -30.79
C VAL A 8 0.41 31.68 -30.19
N TYR A 9 0.73 31.91 -28.93
CA TYR A 9 1.76 31.21 -28.20
C TYR A 9 1.16 30.44 -27.04
N VAL A 10 1.69 29.24 -26.79
CA VAL A 10 1.29 28.38 -25.69
C VAL A 10 2.47 28.23 -24.73
N HIS A 11 2.23 28.51 -23.45
CA HIS A 11 3.20 28.45 -22.36
C HIS A 11 2.84 27.32 -21.40
N TYR A 12 3.87 26.70 -20.81
CA TYR A 12 3.75 25.56 -19.91
C TYR A 12 4.48 25.87 -18.62
N LYS A 13 3.75 26.07 -17.53
CA LYS A 13 4.31 26.44 -16.23
C LYS A 13 3.87 25.48 -15.13
N ASP A 14 4.67 25.37 -14.06
CA ASP A 14 4.22 24.70 -12.85
C ASP A 14 3.34 25.61 -11.98
N THR A 15 2.87 25.09 -10.86
CA THR A 15 2.03 25.83 -9.89
C THR A 15 2.76 26.97 -9.19
N GLU A 16 4.08 27.07 -9.34
CA GLU A 16 4.92 28.12 -8.80
C GLU A 16 5.33 29.14 -9.87
N GLY A 17 4.88 28.94 -11.13
CA GLY A 17 5.16 29.84 -12.25
C GLY A 17 6.43 29.51 -13.03
N ASN A 18 7.18 28.47 -12.64
CA ASN A 18 8.40 28.07 -13.36
C ASN A 18 8.06 27.44 -14.70
N GLU A 19 8.82 27.78 -15.74
CA GLU A 19 8.68 27.18 -17.06
C GLU A 19 9.06 25.70 -17.04
N LEU A 20 8.16 24.84 -17.52
CA LEU A 20 8.37 23.39 -17.62
C LEU A 20 8.90 22.94 -18.97
N LYS A 21 8.49 23.63 -20.02
CA LYS A 21 8.84 23.35 -21.41
C LYS A 21 8.87 24.65 -22.18
N ALA A 22 9.71 24.74 -23.19
CA ALA A 22 9.73 25.89 -24.10
C ALA A 22 8.35 26.14 -24.69
N SER A 23 7.98 27.41 -24.79
CA SER A 23 6.71 27.83 -25.42
C SER A 23 6.62 27.35 -26.87
N VAL A 24 5.43 27.02 -27.29
CA VAL A 24 5.12 26.58 -28.65
C VAL A 24 4.34 27.67 -29.36
N THR A 25 4.62 27.87 -30.63
CA THR A 25 3.81 28.72 -31.49
C THR A 25 2.69 27.89 -32.08
N ASP A 26 1.45 28.16 -31.68
CA ASP A 26 0.25 27.53 -32.21
C ASP A 26 -0.11 28.10 -33.58
N MET A 27 -0.15 29.43 -33.67
CA MET A 27 -0.36 30.16 -34.92
C MET A 27 0.81 31.09 -35.18
N ASP A 28 1.42 31.02 -36.38
CA ASP A 28 2.54 31.88 -36.79
C ASP A 28 2.14 32.79 -37.96
N LYS A 29 2.04 34.09 -37.70
CA LYS A 29 1.67 35.09 -38.71
C LYS A 29 0.39 34.78 -39.49
N GLU A 30 -0.57 34.22 -38.75
CA GLU A 30 -1.89 33.93 -39.34
C GLU A 30 -2.73 35.20 -39.47
N ILE A 31 -3.66 35.17 -40.46
CA ILE A 31 -4.55 36.28 -40.73
C ILE A 31 -5.41 36.56 -39.50
N ILE A 32 -5.61 37.85 -39.17
CA ILE A 32 -6.54 38.26 -38.12
C ILE A 32 -7.92 37.64 -38.39
N ASP A 33 -8.64 37.28 -37.31
CA ASP A 33 -9.91 36.61 -37.27
C ASP A 33 -9.87 35.12 -37.73
N SER A 34 -8.68 34.52 -37.99
CA SER A 34 -8.53 33.08 -38.09
C SER A 34 -8.75 32.42 -36.75
N ASP A 35 -9.52 31.34 -36.71
CA ASP A 35 -9.79 30.57 -35.49
C ASP A 35 -8.57 29.79 -35.05
N TYR A 36 -8.35 29.70 -33.72
CA TYR A 36 -7.34 28.84 -33.10
C TYR A 36 -7.93 27.99 -31.95
N ASP A 37 -7.35 26.80 -31.73
CA ASP A 37 -7.70 25.89 -30.63
C ASP A 37 -6.44 25.21 -30.08
N THR A 38 -5.90 25.73 -28.98
CA THR A 38 -4.69 25.21 -28.34
C THR A 38 -4.94 23.94 -27.53
N VAL A 39 -6.22 23.55 -27.30
CA VAL A 39 -6.58 22.35 -26.52
C VAL A 39 -6.27 21.08 -27.29
N VAL A 40 -6.56 21.08 -28.59
CA VAL A 40 -6.41 19.89 -29.45
C VAL A 40 -4.92 19.59 -29.69
N ASP A 41 -4.13 20.59 -30.03
CA ASP A 41 -2.78 20.39 -30.56
C ASP A 41 -1.67 20.64 -29.52
N ASN A 42 -1.88 21.55 -28.58
CA ASN A 42 -0.81 22.10 -27.74
C ASN A 42 -1.05 21.96 -26.23
N ARG A 43 -1.89 21.02 -25.77
CA ARG A 43 -2.15 20.72 -24.36
C ARG A 43 -1.77 19.26 -24.02
N PRO A 44 -0.49 18.92 -23.85
CA PRO A 44 -0.10 17.58 -23.43
C PRO A 44 -0.66 17.27 -22.04
N GLN A 45 -1.05 16.00 -21.81
CA GLN A 45 -1.58 15.57 -20.52
C GLN A 45 -0.49 15.52 -19.44
N GLU A 46 0.76 15.24 -19.84
CA GLU A 46 1.91 15.14 -18.97
C GLU A 46 3.13 15.83 -19.60
N ILE A 47 3.97 16.42 -18.78
CA ILE A 47 5.28 16.98 -19.16
C ILE A 47 6.34 16.39 -18.24
N THR A 48 7.45 15.91 -18.82
CA THR A 48 8.61 15.48 -18.02
C THR A 48 9.70 16.54 -18.09
N LYS A 49 10.20 16.96 -16.93
CA LYS A 49 11.33 17.86 -16.78
C LYS A 49 12.22 17.41 -15.62
N ASP A 50 13.51 17.33 -15.85
CA ASP A 50 14.52 16.95 -14.85
C ASP A 50 14.20 15.63 -14.11
N GLY A 51 13.69 14.63 -14.84
CA GLY A 51 13.31 13.33 -14.30
C GLY A 51 12.01 13.33 -13.49
N LYS A 52 11.30 14.44 -13.42
CA LYS A 52 10.00 14.59 -12.74
C LYS A 52 8.88 14.68 -13.76
N THR A 53 7.75 14.04 -13.47
CA THR A 53 6.55 14.09 -14.28
C THR A 53 5.57 15.11 -13.68
N TYR A 54 5.02 15.96 -14.55
CA TYR A 54 4.01 16.95 -14.19
C TYR A 54 2.74 16.64 -14.98
N VAL A 55 1.60 16.75 -14.33
CA VAL A 55 0.26 16.55 -14.90
C VAL A 55 -0.50 17.86 -14.89
N LEU A 56 -1.48 18.04 -15.78
CA LEU A 56 -2.33 19.24 -15.77
C LEU A 56 -2.86 19.51 -14.36
N ALA A 57 -2.71 20.73 -13.90
CA ALA A 57 -3.19 21.13 -12.58
C ALA A 57 -4.72 21.07 -12.55
N PRO A 58 -5.35 20.48 -11.51
CA PRO A 58 -6.79 20.55 -11.35
C PRO A 58 -7.24 21.99 -11.13
N ALA A 59 -8.53 22.24 -11.38
CA ALA A 59 -9.13 23.55 -11.11
C ALA A 59 -8.85 23.99 -9.66
N GLY A 60 -8.45 25.23 -9.51
CA GLY A 60 -8.14 25.79 -8.19
C GLY A 60 -7.40 27.11 -8.26
N ASN A 61 -7.12 27.67 -7.09
CA ASN A 61 -6.34 28.91 -6.95
C ASN A 61 -4.95 28.59 -6.41
N TYR A 62 -3.94 28.83 -7.24
CA TYR A 62 -2.52 28.58 -6.96
C TYR A 62 -1.74 29.85 -6.56
N ASN A 63 -2.45 30.88 -6.18
CA ASN A 63 -1.88 32.21 -5.85
C ASN A 63 -1.12 32.26 -4.53
N LYS A 64 -0.95 31.16 -3.84
CA LYS A 64 -0.26 31.10 -2.53
C LYS A 64 1.22 31.46 -2.62
N THR A 65 1.82 31.31 -3.78
CA THR A 65 3.21 31.67 -4.08
C THR A 65 3.35 32.96 -4.88
N GLY A 66 2.22 33.60 -5.27
CA GLY A 66 2.18 34.92 -5.91
C GLY A 66 2.40 34.94 -7.42
N GLU A 67 2.63 33.79 -8.07
CA GLU A 67 3.04 33.76 -9.48
C GLU A 67 2.03 33.17 -10.45
N VAL A 68 1.09 32.35 -9.94
CA VAL A 68 0.02 31.74 -10.70
C VAL A 68 -1.32 32.09 -10.04
N GLY A 69 -2.38 32.25 -10.83
CA GLY A 69 -3.72 32.59 -10.33
C GLY A 69 -4.68 31.41 -10.35
N GLU A 70 -5.92 31.71 -10.71
CA GLU A 70 -6.96 30.69 -10.90
C GLU A 70 -6.69 29.86 -12.17
N VAL A 71 -6.84 28.55 -12.00
CA VAL A 71 -6.75 27.53 -13.05
C VAL A 71 -8.12 26.88 -13.21
N ASP A 72 -8.56 26.65 -14.44
CA ASP A 72 -9.82 25.98 -14.75
C ASP A 72 -9.67 24.44 -14.81
N GLU A 73 -10.75 23.72 -15.12
CA GLU A 73 -10.79 22.25 -15.21
C GLU A 73 -9.92 21.68 -16.35
N GLN A 74 -9.48 22.51 -17.28
CA GLN A 74 -8.61 22.13 -18.39
C GLN A 74 -7.13 22.40 -18.11
N GLY A 75 -6.79 22.84 -16.90
CA GLY A 75 -5.45 23.23 -16.54
C GLY A 75 -5.02 24.59 -17.10
N HIS A 76 -5.95 25.37 -17.65
CA HIS A 76 -5.68 26.67 -18.24
C HIS A 76 -5.67 27.78 -17.17
N LEU A 77 -4.69 28.67 -17.25
CA LEU A 77 -4.59 29.86 -16.39
C LEU A 77 -5.60 30.92 -16.85
N LYS A 78 -6.66 31.14 -16.06
CA LYS A 78 -7.77 32.05 -16.41
C LYS A 78 -7.35 33.50 -16.71
N SER A 79 -6.21 33.95 -16.18
CA SER A 79 -5.67 35.29 -16.44
C SER A 79 -4.91 35.39 -17.75
N SER A 80 -4.64 34.27 -18.45
CA SER A 80 -4.05 34.25 -19.79
C SER A 80 -5.12 34.38 -20.89
N ASP A 81 -4.72 34.46 -22.14
CA ASP A 81 -5.68 34.49 -23.26
C ASP A 81 -6.47 33.17 -23.35
N PRO A 82 -7.72 33.18 -23.86
CA PRO A 82 -8.56 31.99 -23.97
C PRO A 82 -7.88 30.88 -24.78
N THR A 83 -8.18 29.61 -24.44
CA THR A 83 -7.64 28.43 -25.11
C THR A 83 -8.16 28.25 -26.53
N ILE A 84 -9.33 28.81 -26.83
CA ILE A 84 -9.99 28.84 -28.13
C ILE A 84 -10.39 30.26 -28.42
N GLY A 85 -10.17 30.72 -29.63
CA GLY A 85 -10.52 32.08 -30.00
C GLY A 85 -10.10 32.44 -31.42
N GLN A 86 -9.90 33.74 -31.65
CA GLN A 86 -9.46 34.24 -32.96
C GLN A 86 -8.15 35.01 -32.85
N VAL A 87 -7.30 34.86 -33.83
CA VAL A 87 -6.03 35.60 -34.00
C VAL A 87 -6.31 37.09 -34.01
N ALA A 88 -5.53 37.85 -33.31
CA ALA A 88 -5.65 39.30 -33.22
C ALA A 88 -4.32 39.99 -33.61
N GLU A 89 -4.36 41.31 -33.77
CA GLU A 89 -3.17 42.13 -34.08
C GLU A 89 -2.12 42.01 -32.95
N LYS A 90 -2.60 41.93 -31.72
CA LYS A 90 -1.77 41.62 -30.54
C LYS A 90 -1.64 40.11 -30.37
N ASP A 91 -0.42 39.63 -30.19
CA ASP A 91 -0.14 38.24 -29.93
C ASP A 91 -0.96 37.71 -28.75
N LYS A 92 -1.52 36.50 -28.93
CA LYS A 92 -2.24 35.75 -27.88
C LYS A 92 -1.27 34.87 -27.13
N ASN A 93 -1.43 34.82 -25.79
CA ASN A 93 -0.59 34.07 -24.90
C ASN A 93 -1.46 33.18 -24.02
N VAL A 94 -1.56 31.91 -24.36
CA VAL A 94 -2.31 30.89 -23.62
C VAL A 94 -1.35 30.17 -22.68
N THR A 95 -1.72 30.00 -21.41
CA THR A 95 -0.85 29.35 -20.41
C THR A 95 -1.55 28.16 -19.79
N TYR A 96 -0.92 26.99 -19.87
CA TYR A 96 -1.34 25.79 -19.14
C TYR A 96 -0.46 25.59 -17.90
N ILE A 97 -1.11 25.24 -16.80
CA ILE A 97 -0.48 25.02 -15.50
C ILE A 97 -0.45 23.54 -15.21
N TYR A 98 0.67 23.07 -14.71
CA TYR A 98 0.93 21.70 -14.37
C TYR A 98 1.37 21.59 -12.92
N LYS A 99 1.01 20.51 -12.28
CA LYS A 99 1.43 20.18 -10.92
C LYS A 99 2.31 18.93 -10.96
N LEU A 100 3.29 18.88 -10.06
CA LEU A 100 4.13 17.67 -9.90
C LEU A 100 3.22 16.46 -9.63
N LYS A 101 3.40 15.40 -10.41
CA LYS A 101 2.75 14.10 -10.18
C LYS A 101 3.35 13.49 -8.91
N GLU A 102 2.53 13.36 -7.89
CA GLU A 102 2.95 12.64 -6.68
C GLU A 102 2.94 11.14 -6.98
N ASP A 103 3.99 10.44 -6.57
CA ASP A 103 3.98 8.99 -6.57
C ASP A 103 2.85 8.50 -5.65
N PRO A 104 2.11 7.48 -6.04
CA PRO A 104 1.08 6.92 -5.18
C PRO A 104 1.73 6.49 -3.84
N LYS A 105 1.14 6.91 -2.73
CA LYS A 105 1.55 6.42 -1.43
C LYS A 105 1.33 4.92 -1.40
N GLU A 106 2.33 4.16 -0.99
CA GLU A 106 2.31 2.71 -0.94
C GLU A 106 2.75 2.22 0.44
N GLY A 107 2.25 1.05 0.82
CA GLY A 107 2.64 0.37 2.03
C GLY A 107 2.52 -1.15 1.89
N GLU A 108 3.07 -1.86 2.87
CA GLU A 108 3.02 -3.31 2.97
C GLU A 108 2.35 -3.75 4.27
N VAL A 109 1.86 -4.99 4.30
CA VAL A 109 1.29 -5.62 5.48
C VAL A 109 2.07 -6.89 5.79
N VAL A 110 2.53 -7.02 7.04
CA VAL A 110 3.36 -8.14 7.50
C VAL A 110 2.75 -8.74 8.74
N ILE A 111 2.72 -10.08 8.79
CA ILE A 111 2.29 -10.86 9.95
C ILE A 111 3.51 -11.33 10.70
N THR A 112 3.52 -11.14 12.02
CA THR A 112 4.55 -11.64 12.93
C THR A 112 3.97 -12.64 13.91
N TYR A 113 4.81 -13.58 14.34
CA TYR A 113 4.45 -14.68 15.23
C TYR A 113 5.38 -14.67 16.44
N VAL A 114 4.84 -14.40 17.61
CA VAL A 114 5.64 -14.27 18.83
C VAL A 114 5.14 -15.19 19.94
N ASP A 115 6.03 -15.53 20.88
CA ASP A 115 5.59 -16.17 22.12
C ASP A 115 4.93 -15.15 23.08
N GLU A 116 4.46 -15.60 24.24
CA GLU A 116 3.81 -14.75 25.26
C GLU A 116 4.74 -13.67 25.84
N ASN A 117 6.06 -13.77 25.60
CA ASN A 117 7.07 -12.79 26.04
C ASN A 117 7.47 -11.83 24.92
N GLY A 118 6.94 -12.02 23.69
CA GLY A 118 7.26 -11.20 22.52
C GLY A 118 8.46 -11.68 21.71
N ASN A 119 9.02 -12.87 21.99
CA ASN A 119 10.11 -13.43 21.19
C ASN A 119 9.55 -14.04 19.90
N GLU A 120 10.21 -13.77 18.78
CA GLU A 120 9.83 -14.33 17.47
C GLU A 120 9.99 -15.85 17.46
N ILE A 121 8.92 -16.56 17.08
CA ILE A 121 8.87 -18.04 17.00
C ILE A 121 8.75 -18.58 15.59
N LYS A 122 8.52 -17.72 14.63
CA LYS A 122 8.46 -18.03 13.19
C LYS A 122 8.79 -16.78 12.40
N ASP A 123 9.44 -16.94 11.25
CA ASP A 123 9.74 -15.83 10.34
C ASP A 123 8.46 -15.09 9.96
N PRO A 124 8.51 -13.76 9.90
CA PRO A 124 7.38 -12.96 9.46
C PRO A 124 6.89 -13.38 8.08
N LYS A 125 5.57 -13.35 7.89
CA LYS A 125 4.93 -13.61 6.59
C LYS A 125 4.41 -12.30 6.00
N GLN A 126 4.70 -12.05 4.74
CA GLN A 126 4.09 -10.96 4.01
C GLN A 126 2.66 -11.35 3.62
N ASP A 127 1.67 -10.60 4.14
CA ASP A 127 0.27 -10.70 3.76
C ASP A 127 0.04 -9.90 2.45
N THR A 128 0.28 -8.61 2.49
CA THR A 128 0.15 -7.72 1.34
C THR A 128 1.51 -7.16 0.96
N PRO A 129 2.02 -7.42 -0.25
CA PRO A 129 3.25 -6.79 -0.74
C PRO A 129 3.03 -5.28 -0.89
N LYS A 130 4.11 -4.55 -1.15
CA LYS A 130 4.05 -3.10 -1.38
C LYS A 130 2.96 -2.74 -2.39
N SER A 131 1.91 -2.10 -1.91
CA SER A 131 0.67 -1.83 -2.64
C SER A 131 0.19 -0.40 -2.37
N PRO A 132 -0.57 0.21 -3.28
CA PRO A 132 -1.14 1.54 -3.09
C PRO A 132 -1.98 1.64 -1.82
N TYR A 133 -2.01 2.83 -1.20
CA TYR A 133 -2.96 3.11 -0.13
C TYR A 133 -4.39 2.82 -0.59
N ASP A 134 -5.27 2.49 0.35
CA ASP A 134 -6.62 1.98 0.14
C ASP A 134 -6.73 0.55 -0.40
N THR A 135 -5.62 -0.17 -0.67
CA THR A 135 -5.64 -1.60 -0.97
C THR A 135 -6.16 -2.37 0.25
N PRO A 136 -7.25 -3.16 0.13
CA PRO A 136 -7.76 -3.96 1.25
C PRO A 136 -6.82 -5.12 1.55
N TYR A 137 -6.73 -5.51 2.84
CA TYR A 137 -6.00 -6.67 3.30
C TYR A 137 -6.78 -7.49 4.34
N ASN A 138 -6.41 -8.76 4.49
CA ASN A 138 -6.97 -9.69 5.49
C ASN A 138 -5.88 -10.67 5.95
N ALA A 139 -5.27 -10.41 7.09
CA ALA A 139 -4.20 -11.22 7.68
C ALA A 139 -4.68 -12.49 8.41
N ASP A 140 -5.90 -12.95 8.13
CA ASP A 140 -6.48 -14.21 8.65
C ASP A 140 -6.86 -15.17 7.53
N GLU A 141 -6.20 -15.08 6.38
CA GLU A 141 -6.38 -16.02 5.30
C GLU A 141 -5.77 -17.41 5.63
N PRO A 142 -6.19 -18.48 4.93
CA PRO A 142 -5.66 -19.83 5.18
C PRO A 142 -4.13 -19.88 5.17
N GLY A 143 -3.54 -20.32 6.29
CA GLY A 143 -2.10 -20.43 6.48
C GLY A 143 -1.41 -19.18 7.01
N GLU A 144 -2.14 -18.12 7.34
CA GLU A 144 -1.61 -16.90 7.96
C GLU A 144 -1.66 -16.93 9.48
N ARG A 145 -2.65 -17.57 10.04
CA ARG A 145 -2.81 -17.79 11.47
C ARG A 145 -2.86 -19.29 11.77
N PRO A 146 -1.73 -20.02 11.75
CA PRO A 146 -1.72 -21.43 12.09
C PRO A 146 -2.10 -21.64 13.57
N ASN A 147 -2.82 -22.73 13.89
CA ASN A 147 -3.16 -23.05 15.28
C ASN A 147 -1.95 -23.47 16.09
N THR A 148 -0.92 -24.01 15.44
CA THR A 148 0.34 -24.48 16.05
C THR A 148 1.53 -24.08 15.20
N ILE A 149 2.65 -23.80 15.87
CA ILE A 149 3.95 -23.53 15.25
C ILE A 149 4.98 -24.44 15.94
N GLU A 150 5.82 -25.09 15.12
CA GLU A 150 6.96 -25.86 15.62
C GLU A 150 8.23 -25.03 15.46
N LYS A 151 9.01 -24.88 16.53
CA LYS A 151 10.32 -24.22 16.52
C LYS A 151 11.27 -24.87 17.52
N ASP A 152 12.47 -25.22 17.08
CA ASP A 152 13.54 -25.79 17.91
C ASP A 152 13.13 -27.00 18.76
N GLY A 153 12.27 -27.86 18.18
CA GLY A 153 11.73 -29.04 18.84
C GLY A 153 10.63 -28.76 19.87
N LYS A 154 10.13 -27.54 19.92
CA LYS A 154 9.04 -27.11 20.80
C LYS A 154 7.80 -26.83 19.98
N THR A 155 6.64 -27.14 20.53
CA THR A 155 5.33 -26.84 19.96
C THR A 155 4.73 -25.62 20.64
N TYR A 156 4.32 -24.65 19.84
CA TYR A 156 3.62 -23.44 20.30
C TYR A 156 2.19 -23.46 19.81
N LYS A 157 1.23 -23.18 20.68
CA LYS A 157 -0.19 -23.04 20.33
C LYS A 157 -0.65 -21.60 20.43
N LEU A 158 -1.54 -21.20 19.52
CA LEU A 158 -2.19 -19.90 19.54
C LEU A 158 -2.87 -19.69 20.90
N VAL A 159 -2.61 -18.55 21.56
CA VAL A 159 -3.18 -18.30 22.88
C VAL A 159 -4.65 -17.87 22.80
N PRO A 160 -5.47 -18.21 23.81
CA PRO A 160 -6.81 -17.68 23.93
C PRO A 160 -6.79 -16.18 24.30
N LYS A 161 -7.94 -15.53 24.20
CA LYS A 161 -8.13 -14.17 24.71
C LYS A 161 -7.67 -14.02 26.14
N GLY A 162 -6.92 -12.96 26.43
CA GLY A 162 -6.44 -12.63 27.76
C GLY A 162 -5.85 -11.22 27.84
N ASP A 163 -5.87 -10.68 29.04
CA ASP A 163 -5.40 -9.31 29.31
C ASP A 163 -4.01 -9.27 29.97
N ASP A 164 -3.51 -10.42 30.48
CA ASP A 164 -2.35 -10.52 31.37
C ASP A 164 -1.11 -11.19 30.76
N TYR A 165 -1.04 -11.30 29.42
CA TYR A 165 0.19 -11.81 28.78
C TYR A 165 1.31 -10.77 28.90
N PRO A 166 2.57 -11.20 29.13
CA PRO A 166 3.70 -10.27 29.20
C PRO A 166 3.83 -9.35 27.98
N VAL A 167 3.50 -9.86 26.78
CA VAL A 167 3.53 -9.09 25.53
C VAL A 167 2.38 -8.09 25.41
N GLY A 168 1.29 -8.26 26.19
CA GLY A 168 0.13 -7.40 26.21
C GLY A 168 -1.20 -8.14 26.03
N LYS A 169 -2.26 -7.37 25.85
CA LYS A 169 -3.62 -7.88 25.68
C LYS A 169 -3.78 -8.60 24.33
N VAL A 170 -4.44 -9.76 24.36
CA VAL A 170 -4.72 -10.60 23.20
C VAL A 170 -6.23 -10.80 23.04
N ASP A 171 -6.74 -10.69 21.83
CA ASP A 171 -8.15 -10.89 21.51
C ASP A 171 -8.52 -12.39 21.30
N GLU A 172 -9.78 -12.66 20.95
CA GLU A 172 -10.27 -14.02 20.68
C GLU A 172 -9.62 -14.72 19.49
N ASN A 173 -8.92 -14.01 18.63
CA ASN A 173 -8.19 -14.54 17.48
C ASN A 173 -6.73 -14.86 17.78
N GLY A 174 -6.27 -14.68 19.02
CA GLY A 174 -4.85 -14.77 19.38
C GLY A 174 -4.03 -13.59 18.90
N HIS A 175 -4.69 -12.51 18.48
CA HIS A 175 -4.07 -11.30 17.95
C HIS A 175 -3.72 -10.32 19.07
N LEU A 176 -2.51 -9.75 19.01
CA LEU A 176 -2.05 -8.73 19.94
C LEU A 176 -2.76 -7.39 19.66
N VAL A 177 -3.63 -6.96 20.57
CA VAL A 177 -4.49 -5.78 20.41
C VAL A 177 -3.73 -4.47 20.15
N SER A 178 -2.47 -4.38 20.61
CA SER A 178 -1.61 -3.22 20.36
C SER A 178 -0.94 -3.21 18.98
N SER A 179 -1.03 -4.31 18.23
CA SER A 179 -0.57 -4.36 16.84
C SER A 179 -1.65 -3.85 15.88
N ASP A 180 -1.35 -3.81 14.57
CA ASP A 180 -2.32 -3.35 13.58
C ASP A 180 -3.50 -4.31 13.43
N PRO A 181 -4.68 -3.84 13.01
CA PRO A 181 -5.88 -4.66 12.85
C PRO A 181 -5.67 -5.83 11.87
N ILE A 182 -6.32 -6.97 12.14
CA ILE A 182 -6.27 -8.17 11.28
C ILE A 182 -6.77 -7.87 9.86
N THR A 183 -7.76 -7.01 9.73
CA THR A 183 -8.34 -6.61 8.43
C THR A 183 -8.38 -5.09 8.33
N GLY A 184 -8.20 -4.58 7.13
CA GLY A 184 -8.22 -3.15 6.90
C GLY A 184 -7.85 -2.76 5.48
N LYS A 185 -7.30 -1.57 5.37
CA LYS A 185 -6.71 -1.05 4.13
C LYS A 185 -5.30 -0.55 4.41
N VAL A 186 -4.43 -0.69 3.43
CA VAL A 186 -3.09 -0.09 3.47
C VAL A 186 -3.23 1.43 3.60
N ASP A 187 -2.80 2.01 4.70
CA ASP A 187 -2.91 3.44 5.00
C ASP A 187 -1.59 4.08 5.48
N LYS A 188 -0.56 3.26 5.62
CA LYS A 188 0.79 3.63 6.08
C LYS A 188 1.86 2.77 5.41
N PRO A 189 3.14 3.18 5.44
CA PRO A 189 4.23 2.47 4.75
C PRO A 189 4.40 1.02 5.18
N LYS A 190 4.09 0.68 6.45
CA LYS A 190 4.15 -0.69 6.96
C LYS A 190 3.13 -0.90 8.06
N SER A 191 2.29 -1.91 7.89
CA SER A 191 1.40 -2.44 8.93
C SER A 191 1.94 -3.78 9.44
N VAL A 192 1.87 -3.98 10.76
CA VAL A 192 2.35 -5.21 11.41
C VAL A 192 1.23 -5.79 12.25
N ILE A 193 0.78 -6.98 11.89
CA ILE A 193 -0.18 -7.77 12.64
C ILE A 193 0.59 -8.83 13.43
N THR A 194 0.33 -8.97 14.71
CA THR A 194 1.06 -9.89 15.59
C THR A 194 0.13 -10.94 16.18
N TYR A 195 0.42 -12.21 15.95
CA TYR A 195 -0.23 -13.33 16.62
C TYR A 195 0.64 -13.88 17.74
N VAL A 196 0.01 -14.18 18.88
CA VAL A 196 0.67 -14.61 20.12
C VAL A 196 0.44 -16.09 20.38
N TYR A 197 1.51 -16.78 20.75
CA TYR A 197 1.53 -18.22 20.98
C TYR A 197 2.15 -18.53 22.35
N LYS A 198 1.83 -19.70 22.87
CA LYS A 198 2.42 -20.22 24.09
C LYS A 198 3.02 -21.60 23.85
N GLU A 199 4.21 -21.84 24.38
CA GLU A 199 4.84 -23.16 24.39
C GLU A 199 3.93 -24.16 25.13
N VAL A 200 3.68 -25.30 24.48
CA VAL A 200 2.95 -26.42 25.08
C VAL A 200 3.98 -27.36 25.69
N GLU A 201 3.95 -27.50 27.01
CA GLU A 201 4.70 -28.58 27.64
C GLU A 201 4.09 -29.90 27.14
N GLU A 202 4.91 -30.75 26.49
CA GLU A 202 4.49 -32.13 26.26
C GLU A 202 4.28 -32.79 27.62
N ASP A 203 3.07 -33.25 27.89
CA ASP A 203 2.85 -34.14 29.04
C ASP A 203 3.88 -35.26 28.93
N PRO A 204 4.66 -35.54 29.99
CA PRO A 204 5.63 -36.62 29.95
C PRO A 204 4.89 -37.88 29.57
N VAL A 205 5.32 -38.49 28.44
CA VAL A 205 4.75 -39.75 27.99
C VAL A 205 4.79 -40.70 29.16
N GLN A 206 3.63 -40.97 29.76
CA GLN A 206 3.51 -41.97 30.84
C GLN A 206 4.05 -43.26 30.29
N PRO A 207 5.11 -43.84 30.85
CA PRO A 207 5.69 -45.06 30.35
C PRO A 207 4.58 -46.14 30.40
N LYS A 208 4.17 -46.62 29.23
CA LYS A 208 3.20 -47.69 29.13
C LYS A 208 3.87 -48.98 29.59
N GLY A 209 3.51 -49.45 30.77
CA GLY A 209 3.91 -50.78 31.28
C GLY A 209 3.08 -51.85 30.61
N ASN A 210 3.70 -53.01 30.35
CA ASN A 210 2.97 -54.23 29.96
C ASN A 210 2.71 -55.06 31.19
N VAL A 211 1.49 -55.56 31.35
CA VAL A 211 1.13 -56.53 32.37
C VAL A 211 1.14 -57.92 31.73
N TYR A 212 1.82 -58.83 32.36
CA TYR A 212 1.84 -60.23 31.92
C TYR A 212 1.21 -61.12 33.01
N VAL A 213 0.33 -61.96 32.63
CA VAL A 213 -0.28 -62.98 33.51
C VAL A 213 0.46 -64.30 33.31
N HIS A 214 1.08 -64.76 34.38
CA HIS A 214 1.80 -66.03 34.41
C HIS A 214 0.98 -67.07 35.14
N TYR A 215 0.82 -68.24 34.53
CA TYR A 215 0.06 -69.39 35.08
C TYR A 215 1.09 -70.43 35.55
N LYS A 216 1.20 -70.65 36.88
CA LYS A 216 2.15 -71.62 37.46
C LYS A 216 1.43 -72.56 38.43
N ASP A 217 1.93 -73.84 38.55
CA ASP A 217 1.50 -74.76 39.60
C ASP A 217 2.13 -74.37 40.96
N THR A 218 1.83 -75.14 42.02
CA THR A 218 2.31 -74.96 43.40
C THR A 218 3.83 -75.17 43.53
N GLU A 219 4.45 -75.82 42.53
CA GLU A 219 5.89 -76.09 42.49
C GLU A 219 6.63 -75.01 41.59
N GLY A 220 5.89 -74.07 40.99
CA GLY A 220 6.43 -73.00 40.19
C GLY A 220 6.57 -73.36 38.71
N ASN A 221 6.13 -74.51 38.26
CA ASN A 221 6.18 -74.89 36.84
C ASN A 221 5.13 -74.13 36.02
N GLU A 222 5.45 -73.75 34.79
CA GLU A 222 4.53 -73.06 33.92
C GLU A 222 3.43 -73.96 33.40
N LEU A 223 2.18 -73.66 33.73
CA LEU A 223 0.99 -74.43 33.31
C LEU A 223 0.43 -73.99 31.96
N LYS A 224 0.70 -72.72 31.60
CA LYS A 224 0.24 -72.12 30.35
C LYS A 224 1.18 -70.95 29.98
N THR A 225 1.39 -70.74 28.70
CA THR A 225 2.14 -69.66 28.19
C THR A 225 1.61 -68.31 28.72
N SER A 226 2.48 -67.47 29.21
CA SER A 226 2.15 -66.11 29.71
C SER A 226 1.39 -65.32 28.67
N VAL A 227 0.35 -64.63 29.07
CA VAL A 227 -0.48 -63.80 28.21
C VAL A 227 -0.23 -62.33 28.57
N LYS A 228 -0.02 -61.51 27.56
CA LYS A 228 0.02 -60.08 27.75
C LYS A 228 -1.42 -59.56 27.94
N ASP A 229 -1.66 -58.93 29.09
CA ASP A 229 -2.89 -58.24 29.36
C ASP A 229 -2.85 -56.85 28.69
N MET A 230 -3.95 -56.41 28.07
CA MET A 230 -4.00 -55.16 27.30
C MET A 230 -4.30 -53.95 28.20
#